data_43f48aedf7d82efc0b30f3de43430dad
#
_entry.id   43f48aedf7d82efc0b30f3de43430dad
#
_cell.length_a   1.000
_cell.length_b   1.000
_cell.length_c   1.000
_cell.angle_alpha   90.00
_cell.angle_beta   90.00
_cell.angle_gamma   90.00
#
_symmetry.space_group_name_H-M   'P 1'
#
loop_
_entity.id
_entity.type
_entity.pdbx_description
1 polymer ?
#
loop_
_entity_poly.entity_id
_entity_poly.type
_entity_poly.pdbx_seq_one_letter_code
_entity_poly.pdbx_strand_id
1 'polypeptide(L)'
;MIILSEATLQNPTTPSEQNNLDLTDAAQMAGCKVYFIPNDFSVCETAENALWHIPEQTTETVGVWIGFIPSAERYAAIYTAALKKGIRLINSIDEHLTAQEFDRAYPLLSGLTPESRTLTSLEETALVGEALGFPLFVRGSARSSKSDGWSACVANSPDEFHHIVERYFASQYRSRGRVIARKLVQFKAVRSSDKGFPFGREFRTFICHGEIVACGYYWDGHDPLMHLSPAEATQVATLALEAAARLKVPFVAVDVGQLVNDEWIVIEVNDAQFAGTTSQINRLALWNSLLEIVSRQERDSHF
;
A
#
# COMPACT_ATOMS: atom_id res chain seq x y z
N MET A 1 -15.15 10.05 12.68
CA MET A 1 -14.63 9.08 11.70
C MET A 1 -15.05 7.67 12.07
N ILE A 2 -15.40 6.84 11.09
CA ILE A 2 -15.80 5.43 11.26
C ILE A 2 -14.71 4.51 10.71
N ILE A 3 -14.44 3.42 11.40
CA ILE A 3 -13.53 2.38 10.94
C ILE A 3 -14.34 1.13 10.59
N LEU A 4 -14.17 0.64 9.37
CA LEU A 4 -14.59 -0.70 8.95
C LEU A 4 -13.37 -1.61 9.10
N SER A 5 -13.40 -2.55 10.05
CA SER A 5 -12.23 -3.36 10.38
C SER A 5 -12.44 -4.83 10.04
N GLU A 6 -11.48 -5.43 9.36
CA GLU A 6 -11.36 -6.88 9.15
C GLU A 6 -10.47 -7.56 10.21
N ALA A 7 -10.14 -6.85 11.29
CA ALA A 7 -9.35 -7.45 12.36
C ALA A 7 -10.10 -8.64 12.97
N THR A 8 -9.38 -9.71 13.22
CA THR A 8 -9.94 -10.86 13.89
C THR A 8 -10.17 -10.58 15.37
N LEU A 9 -11.30 -11.03 15.90
CA LEU A 9 -11.57 -11.04 17.35
C LEU A 9 -10.91 -12.23 18.07
N GLN A 10 -10.29 -13.13 17.30
CA GLN A 10 -9.47 -14.23 17.80
C GLN A 10 -8.00 -13.83 17.81
N ASN A 11 -7.15 -14.65 18.45
CA ASN A 11 -5.71 -14.42 18.41
C ASN A 11 -5.20 -14.43 16.98
N PRO A 12 -4.51 -13.36 16.53
CA PRO A 12 -3.96 -13.29 15.19
C PRO A 12 -2.91 -14.39 14.98
N THR A 13 -2.96 -15.00 13.80
CA THR A 13 -2.09 -16.14 13.41
C THR A 13 -1.02 -15.71 12.42
N THR A 14 -1.20 -14.54 11.80
CA THR A 14 -0.25 -13.98 10.82
C THR A 14 0.17 -12.55 11.20
N PRO A 15 1.34 -12.09 10.74
CA PRO A 15 1.77 -10.70 10.94
C PRO A 15 0.76 -9.66 10.40
N SER A 16 0.08 -9.98 9.30
CA SER A 16 -0.93 -9.08 8.72
C SER A 16 -2.17 -8.98 9.60
N GLU A 17 -2.64 -10.09 10.18
CA GLU A 17 -3.75 -10.09 11.14
C GLU A 17 -3.38 -9.30 12.40
N GLN A 18 -2.16 -9.49 12.92
CA GLN A 18 -1.67 -8.73 14.06
C GLN A 18 -1.63 -7.23 13.75
N ASN A 19 -1.14 -6.86 12.57
CA ASN A 19 -1.09 -5.46 12.16
C ASN A 19 -2.49 -4.83 12.04
N ASN A 20 -3.46 -5.55 11.47
CA ASN A 20 -4.85 -5.09 11.39
C ASN A 20 -5.46 -4.91 12.78
N LEU A 21 -5.19 -5.83 13.71
CA LEU A 21 -5.65 -5.72 15.10
C LEU A 21 -5.03 -4.49 15.78
N ASP A 22 -3.71 -4.35 15.73
CA ASP A 22 -2.99 -3.22 16.34
C ASP A 22 -3.45 -1.86 15.80
N LEU A 23 -3.72 -1.76 14.48
CA LEU A 23 -4.25 -0.55 13.85
C LEU A 23 -5.67 -0.26 14.31
N THR A 24 -6.50 -1.30 14.45
CA THR A 24 -7.89 -1.19 14.91
C THR A 24 -7.94 -0.73 16.36
N ASP A 25 -7.14 -1.32 17.24
CA ASP A 25 -7.06 -0.94 18.65
C ASP A 25 -6.58 0.51 18.80
N ALA A 26 -5.55 0.91 18.03
CA ALA A 26 -5.06 2.29 18.05
C ALA A 26 -6.12 3.29 17.54
N ALA A 27 -6.90 2.94 16.52
CA ALA A 27 -8.01 3.77 16.03
C ALA A 27 -9.11 3.93 17.10
N GLN A 28 -9.44 2.84 17.80
CA GLN A 28 -10.41 2.86 18.89
C GLN A 28 -9.92 3.72 20.06
N MET A 29 -8.64 3.59 20.43
CA MET A 29 -8.00 4.44 21.46
C MET A 29 -7.98 5.93 21.07
N ALA A 30 -7.86 6.24 19.78
CA ALA A 30 -7.94 7.61 19.25
C ALA A 30 -9.39 8.16 19.22
N GLY A 31 -10.40 7.35 19.59
CA GLY A 31 -11.80 7.75 19.63
C GLY A 31 -12.60 7.51 18.34
N CYS A 32 -12.07 6.73 17.39
CA CYS A 32 -12.83 6.31 16.22
C CYS A 32 -13.92 5.30 16.60
N LYS A 33 -15.04 5.35 15.88
CA LYS A 33 -16.10 4.35 16.01
C LYS A 33 -15.78 3.15 15.11
N VAL A 34 -15.54 1.99 15.71
CA VAL A 34 -15.12 0.77 14.99
C VAL A 34 -16.29 -0.16 14.77
N TYR A 35 -16.42 -0.69 13.56
CA TYR A 35 -17.30 -1.78 13.18
C TYR A 35 -16.50 -2.90 12.52
N PHE A 36 -16.67 -4.13 13.02
CA PHE A 36 -16.01 -5.29 12.44
C PHE A 36 -16.80 -5.82 11.25
N ILE A 37 -16.11 -6.08 10.14
CA ILE A 37 -16.67 -6.63 8.92
C ILE A 37 -15.92 -7.91 8.51
N PRO A 38 -16.56 -8.86 7.81
CA PRO A 38 -15.88 -10.07 7.35
C PRO A 38 -14.82 -9.72 6.29
N ASN A 39 -13.75 -10.52 6.23
CA ASN A 39 -12.66 -10.35 5.26
C ASN A 39 -12.97 -10.87 3.85
N ASP A 40 -14.10 -11.55 3.66
CA ASP A 40 -14.63 -11.97 2.36
C ASP A 40 -16.16 -12.05 2.40
N PHE A 41 -16.79 -12.43 1.29
CA PHE A 41 -18.23 -12.60 1.20
C PHE A 41 -18.71 -14.05 1.39
N SER A 42 -17.83 -14.98 1.73
CA SER A 42 -18.20 -16.39 1.91
C SER A 42 -19.24 -16.60 3.02
N VAL A 43 -19.23 -15.74 4.03
CA VAL A 43 -20.13 -15.80 5.18
C VAL A 43 -21.40 -14.95 5.01
N CYS A 44 -21.33 -13.88 4.25
CA CYS A 44 -22.39 -12.87 4.17
C CYS A 44 -22.94 -12.62 2.76
N GLU A 45 -22.36 -13.26 1.73
CA GLU A 45 -22.72 -13.23 0.31
C GLU A 45 -22.60 -11.86 -0.37
N THR A 46 -22.99 -10.77 0.28
CA THR A 46 -22.99 -9.41 -0.30
C THR A 46 -22.36 -8.38 0.64
N ALA A 47 -21.95 -7.25 0.07
CA ALA A 47 -21.44 -6.11 0.83
C ALA A 47 -22.51 -5.49 1.76
N GLU A 48 -23.76 -5.44 1.32
CA GLU A 48 -24.87 -4.98 2.13
C GLU A 48 -25.06 -5.85 3.38
N ASN A 49 -24.97 -7.18 3.22
CA ASN A 49 -25.03 -8.11 4.34
C ASN A 49 -23.80 -7.98 5.26
N ALA A 50 -22.61 -7.74 4.70
CA ALA A 50 -21.42 -7.47 5.50
C ALA A 50 -21.56 -6.25 6.41
N LEU A 51 -22.30 -5.25 5.96
CA LEU A 51 -22.52 -3.98 6.68
C LEU A 51 -23.89 -3.88 7.36
N TRP A 52 -24.70 -4.95 7.40
CA TRP A 52 -26.09 -4.89 7.88
C TRP A 52 -26.24 -4.32 9.30
N HIS A 53 -25.30 -4.65 10.19
CA HIS A 53 -25.29 -4.26 11.61
C HIS A 53 -24.82 -2.81 11.84
N ILE A 54 -24.34 -2.13 10.79
CA ILE A 54 -23.86 -0.75 10.90
C ILE A 54 -25.04 0.18 10.73
N PRO A 55 -25.35 1.07 11.68
CA PRO A 55 -26.45 2.01 11.56
C PRO A 55 -26.17 3.04 10.46
N GLU A 56 -27.24 3.50 9.81
CA GLU A 56 -27.16 4.64 8.90
C GLU A 56 -26.73 5.91 9.66
N GLN A 57 -25.89 6.70 9.04
CA GLN A 57 -25.43 7.97 9.60
C GLN A 57 -26.39 9.09 9.19
N THR A 58 -26.71 9.98 10.12
CA THR A 58 -27.58 11.14 9.85
C THR A 58 -26.89 12.23 9.03
N THR A 59 -25.57 12.26 9.06
CA THR A 59 -24.71 13.11 8.25
C THR A 59 -23.63 12.27 7.62
N GLU A 60 -23.19 12.62 6.40
CA GLU A 60 -22.11 11.90 5.76
C GLU A 60 -20.85 11.94 6.66
N THR A 61 -20.28 10.78 6.92
CA THR A 61 -19.14 10.60 7.80
C THR A 61 -18.01 9.92 7.06
N VAL A 62 -16.79 10.42 7.22
CA VAL A 62 -15.61 9.79 6.62
C VAL A 62 -15.35 8.43 7.28
N GLY A 63 -15.15 7.42 6.43
CA GLY A 63 -14.80 6.06 6.80
C GLY A 63 -13.39 5.68 6.37
N VAL A 64 -12.72 4.82 7.14
CA VAL A 64 -11.45 4.16 6.77
C VAL A 64 -11.64 2.66 6.90
N TRP A 65 -11.15 1.91 5.92
CA TRP A 65 -11.21 0.46 5.95
C TRP A 65 -9.84 -0.13 6.33
N ILE A 66 -9.75 -0.76 7.47
CA ILE A 66 -8.57 -1.52 7.93
C ILE A 66 -8.79 -2.99 7.56
N GLY A 67 -7.92 -3.55 6.73
CA GLY A 67 -8.08 -4.96 6.32
C GLY A 67 -7.01 -5.46 5.36
N PHE A 68 -7.33 -6.55 4.69
CA PHE A 68 -6.50 -7.11 3.62
C PHE A 68 -6.79 -6.39 2.31
N ILE A 69 -5.78 -6.26 1.43
CA ILE A 69 -5.96 -5.64 0.11
C ILE A 69 -7.09 -6.38 -0.64
N PRO A 70 -8.25 -5.75 -0.87
CA PRO A 70 -9.40 -6.39 -1.51
C PRO A 70 -9.21 -6.52 -3.02
N SER A 71 -10.05 -7.33 -3.69
CA SER A 71 -10.20 -7.20 -5.14
C SER A 71 -10.87 -5.86 -5.50
N ALA A 72 -10.74 -5.43 -6.76
CA ALA A 72 -11.38 -4.20 -7.24
C ALA A 72 -12.91 -4.23 -7.03
N GLU A 73 -13.52 -5.39 -7.33
CA GLU A 73 -14.95 -5.63 -7.20
C GLU A 73 -15.38 -5.56 -5.73
N ARG A 74 -14.59 -6.17 -4.83
CA ARG A 74 -14.89 -6.14 -3.40
C ARG A 74 -14.78 -4.71 -2.83
N TYR A 75 -13.73 -3.95 -3.21
CA TYR A 75 -13.62 -2.56 -2.79
C TYR A 75 -14.82 -1.74 -3.25
N ALA A 76 -15.19 -1.86 -4.53
CA ALA A 76 -16.33 -1.14 -5.10
C ALA A 76 -17.65 -1.52 -4.41
N ALA A 77 -17.86 -2.80 -4.10
CA ALA A 77 -19.07 -3.25 -3.42
C ALA A 77 -19.17 -2.70 -1.97
N ILE A 78 -18.10 -2.80 -1.18
CA ILE A 78 -18.07 -2.25 0.20
C ILE A 78 -18.18 -0.72 0.18
N TYR A 79 -17.47 -0.03 -0.72
CA TYR A 79 -17.58 1.42 -0.89
C TYR A 79 -19.02 1.86 -1.13
N THR A 80 -19.69 1.20 -2.08
CA THR A 80 -21.08 1.51 -2.45
C THR A 80 -22.07 1.21 -1.31
N ALA A 81 -21.88 0.08 -0.62
CA ALA A 81 -22.72 -0.29 0.52
C ALA A 81 -22.52 0.65 1.72
N ALA A 82 -21.27 1.06 1.99
CA ALA A 82 -20.95 2.03 3.04
C ALA A 82 -21.55 3.41 2.72
N LEU A 83 -21.47 3.86 1.47
CA LEU A 83 -22.01 5.13 1.04
C LEU A 83 -23.56 5.19 1.22
N LYS A 84 -24.28 4.09 0.96
CA LYS A 84 -25.72 3.97 1.24
C LYS A 84 -26.06 4.15 2.73
N LYS A 85 -25.09 3.90 3.62
CA LYS A 85 -25.22 4.10 5.06
C LYS A 85 -24.70 5.48 5.54
N GLY A 86 -24.38 6.38 4.62
CA GLY A 86 -23.82 7.69 4.93
C GLY A 86 -22.35 7.62 5.36
N ILE A 87 -21.61 6.55 5.00
CA ILE A 87 -20.19 6.39 5.28
C ILE A 87 -19.43 6.48 3.97
N ARG A 88 -18.70 7.58 3.77
CA ARG A 88 -17.84 7.77 2.60
C ARG A 88 -16.40 7.32 2.94
N LEU A 89 -15.94 6.21 2.37
CA LEU A 89 -14.55 5.81 2.55
C LEU A 89 -13.61 6.91 2.03
N ILE A 90 -12.50 7.10 2.73
CA ILE A 90 -11.56 8.21 2.52
C ILE A 90 -10.99 8.24 1.10
N ASN A 91 -10.76 7.09 0.50
CA ASN A 91 -10.41 6.95 -0.91
C ASN A 91 -11.62 6.45 -1.69
N SER A 92 -11.93 7.07 -2.81
CA SER A 92 -12.91 6.57 -3.77
C SER A 92 -12.42 5.27 -4.44
N ILE A 93 -13.28 4.64 -5.24
CA ILE A 93 -12.93 3.40 -5.96
C ILE A 93 -11.74 3.63 -6.89
N ASP A 94 -11.74 4.73 -7.65
CA ASP A 94 -10.65 5.03 -8.59
C ASP A 94 -9.34 5.42 -7.88
N GLU A 95 -9.41 6.16 -6.79
CA GLU A 95 -8.27 6.52 -5.95
C GLU A 95 -7.64 5.28 -5.30
N HIS A 96 -8.48 4.35 -4.78
CA HIS A 96 -8.00 3.06 -4.29
C HIS A 96 -7.23 2.31 -5.38
N LEU A 97 -7.82 2.15 -6.56
CA LEU A 97 -7.17 1.43 -7.67
C LEU A 97 -5.90 2.15 -8.14
N THR A 98 -5.90 3.48 -8.17
CA THR A 98 -4.73 4.28 -8.55
C THR A 98 -3.55 4.06 -7.59
N ALA A 99 -3.81 4.02 -6.28
CA ALA A 99 -2.76 3.78 -5.29
C ALA A 99 -2.35 2.30 -5.19
N GLN A 100 -3.29 1.37 -5.41
CA GLN A 100 -3.07 -0.06 -5.14
C GLN A 100 -2.53 -0.83 -6.35
N GLU A 101 -2.81 -0.39 -7.57
CA GLU A 101 -2.37 -1.03 -8.81
C GLU A 101 -1.19 -0.26 -9.41
N PHE A 102 0.00 -0.85 -9.37
CA PHE A 102 1.24 -0.16 -9.75
C PHE A 102 1.25 0.33 -11.20
N ASP A 103 0.60 -0.38 -12.12
CA ASP A 103 0.47 0.05 -13.53
C ASP A 103 -0.34 1.34 -13.68
N ARG A 104 -1.28 1.63 -12.76
CA ARG A 104 -2.01 2.90 -12.70
C ARG A 104 -1.18 4.01 -12.06
N ALA A 105 -0.45 3.68 -10.99
CA ALA A 105 0.40 4.65 -10.30
C ALA A 105 1.64 5.04 -11.12
N TYR A 106 2.25 4.09 -11.83
CA TYR A 106 3.54 4.28 -12.49
C TYR A 106 3.61 5.48 -13.46
N PRO A 107 2.63 5.71 -14.36
CA PRO A 107 2.67 6.88 -15.24
C PRO A 107 2.75 8.22 -14.49
N LEU A 108 2.10 8.30 -13.31
CA LEU A 108 2.12 9.48 -12.44
C LEU A 108 3.44 9.64 -11.69
N LEU A 109 4.12 8.53 -11.41
CA LEU A 109 5.40 8.47 -10.69
C LEU A 109 6.63 8.49 -11.61
N SER A 110 6.44 8.71 -12.91
CA SER A 110 7.56 8.76 -13.87
C SER A 110 8.61 9.77 -13.43
N GLY A 111 9.88 9.35 -13.43
CA GLY A 111 11.01 10.13 -12.94
C GLY A 111 11.24 10.08 -11.42
N LEU A 112 10.30 9.60 -10.63
CA LEU A 112 10.48 9.38 -9.19
C LEU A 112 10.79 7.93 -8.83
N THR A 113 10.49 7.00 -9.73
CA THR A 113 10.63 5.54 -9.55
C THR A 113 11.40 4.95 -10.74
N PRO A 114 12.05 3.78 -10.60
CA PRO A 114 12.79 3.16 -11.70
C PRO A 114 11.93 2.90 -12.92
N GLU A 115 12.53 3.00 -14.10
CA GLU A 115 11.86 2.73 -15.37
C GLU A 115 11.20 1.36 -15.34
N SER A 116 9.93 1.34 -15.73
CA SER A 116 9.08 0.15 -15.65
C SER A 116 8.27 -0.03 -16.93
N ARG A 117 7.88 -1.26 -17.24
CA ARG A 117 6.96 -1.62 -18.32
C ARG A 117 5.91 -2.56 -17.78
N THR A 118 4.68 -2.40 -18.23
CA THR A 118 3.57 -3.31 -17.92
C THR A 118 3.42 -4.33 -19.03
N LEU A 119 3.30 -5.61 -18.66
CA LEU A 119 2.99 -6.71 -19.56
C LEU A 119 1.55 -7.17 -19.30
N THR A 120 0.82 -7.44 -20.37
CA THR A 120 -0.53 -7.99 -20.37
C THR A 120 -0.58 -9.41 -20.94
N SER A 121 0.52 -9.85 -21.55
CA SER A 121 0.69 -11.21 -22.06
C SER A 121 2.14 -11.69 -21.97
N LEU A 122 2.35 -13.02 -22.10
CA LEU A 122 3.69 -13.62 -22.09
C LEU A 122 4.50 -13.29 -23.35
N GLU A 123 3.84 -13.04 -24.46
CA GLU A 123 4.47 -12.71 -25.74
C GLU A 123 5.26 -11.41 -25.67
N GLU A 124 4.90 -10.51 -24.74
CA GLU A 124 5.57 -9.21 -24.56
C GLU A 124 6.93 -9.34 -23.85
N THR A 125 7.26 -10.49 -23.25
CA THR A 125 8.49 -10.66 -22.45
C THR A 125 9.76 -10.39 -23.22
N ALA A 126 9.87 -10.84 -24.48
CA ALA A 126 11.05 -10.61 -25.30
C ALA A 126 11.27 -9.11 -25.57
N LEU A 127 10.23 -8.39 -26.00
CA LEU A 127 10.28 -6.97 -26.30
C LEU A 127 10.60 -6.13 -25.07
N VAL A 128 9.95 -6.45 -23.93
CA VAL A 128 10.14 -5.71 -22.67
C VAL A 128 11.52 -5.98 -22.08
N GLY A 129 12.00 -7.22 -22.13
CA GLY A 129 13.35 -7.59 -21.69
C GLY A 129 14.44 -6.88 -22.50
N GLU A 130 14.29 -6.79 -23.84
CA GLU A 130 15.19 -6.04 -24.70
C GLU A 130 15.20 -4.54 -24.40
N ALA A 131 14.01 -3.95 -24.20
CA ALA A 131 13.85 -2.51 -23.95
C ALA A 131 14.45 -2.08 -22.61
N LEU A 132 14.28 -2.88 -21.53
CA LEU A 132 14.74 -2.52 -20.19
C LEU A 132 16.16 -3.01 -19.89
N GLY A 133 16.60 -4.11 -20.52
CA GLY A 133 17.85 -4.81 -20.18
C GLY A 133 17.74 -5.58 -18.85
N PHE A 134 18.76 -6.41 -18.58
CA PHE A 134 18.83 -7.21 -17.36
C PHE A 134 19.93 -6.71 -16.41
N PRO A 135 19.79 -6.91 -15.09
CA PRO A 135 18.70 -7.62 -14.38
C PRO A 135 17.42 -6.78 -14.22
N LEU A 136 16.27 -7.49 -14.08
CA LEU A 136 14.96 -6.86 -13.90
C LEU A 136 14.32 -7.29 -12.58
N PHE A 137 13.66 -6.34 -11.91
CA PHE A 137 12.71 -6.64 -10.84
C PHE A 137 11.32 -6.85 -11.43
N VAL A 138 10.66 -7.95 -11.07
CA VAL A 138 9.34 -8.34 -11.60
C VAL A 138 8.33 -8.39 -10.45
N ARG A 139 7.16 -7.82 -10.65
CA ARG A 139 6.05 -7.86 -9.70
C ARG A 139 4.70 -7.95 -10.41
N GLY A 140 3.67 -8.39 -9.70
CA GLY A 140 2.30 -8.19 -10.15
C GLY A 140 1.85 -6.74 -9.95
N SER A 141 0.80 -6.34 -10.65
CA SER A 141 0.19 -5.00 -10.50
C SER A 141 -0.17 -4.70 -9.04
N ALA A 142 -0.85 -5.63 -8.37
CA ALA A 142 -1.31 -5.42 -6.99
C ALA A 142 -0.28 -5.79 -5.92
N ARG A 143 0.58 -6.81 -6.15
CA ARG A 143 1.52 -7.31 -5.12
C ARG A 143 2.80 -7.89 -5.73
N SER A 144 3.91 -7.80 -4.97
CA SER A 144 5.16 -8.49 -5.28
C SER A 144 5.22 -9.87 -4.60
N SER A 145 6.24 -10.66 -4.95
CA SER A 145 6.58 -11.95 -4.32
C SER A 145 7.83 -11.86 -3.42
N LYS A 146 8.12 -10.69 -2.83
CA LYS A 146 9.30 -10.47 -1.97
C LYS A 146 9.42 -11.53 -0.84
N SER A 147 8.30 -11.97 -0.28
CA SER A 147 8.25 -13.03 0.74
C SER A 147 8.71 -14.39 0.25
N ASP A 148 8.67 -14.63 -1.07
CA ASP A 148 9.10 -15.89 -1.69
C ASP A 148 10.60 -15.87 -2.02
N GLY A 149 11.27 -14.72 -1.83
CA GLY A 149 12.70 -14.54 -1.97
C GLY A 149 13.15 -13.81 -3.24
N TRP A 150 14.47 -13.65 -3.39
CA TRP A 150 15.08 -12.88 -4.47
C TRP A 150 14.74 -13.45 -5.84
N SER A 151 14.91 -14.75 -6.04
CA SER A 151 14.66 -15.44 -7.31
C SER A 151 13.19 -15.45 -7.74
N ALA A 152 12.28 -15.13 -6.83
CA ALA A 152 10.85 -15.00 -7.16
C ALA A 152 10.50 -13.64 -7.79
N CYS A 153 11.41 -12.66 -7.68
CA CYS A 153 11.18 -11.28 -8.10
C CYS A 153 12.25 -10.73 -9.06
N VAL A 154 13.44 -11.35 -9.15
CA VAL A 154 14.56 -10.81 -9.93
C VAL A 154 14.95 -11.79 -11.02
N ALA A 155 14.95 -11.29 -12.25
CA ALA A 155 15.36 -12.00 -13.45
C ALA A 155 16.71 -11.46 -13.95
N ASN A 156 17.70 -12.33 -14.17
CA ASN A 156 19.02 -11.99 -14.69
C ASN A 156 19.17 -12.32 -16.18
N SER A 157 18.21 -13.06 -16.73
CA SER A 157 18.20 -13.50 -18.13
C SER A 157 16.78 -13.49 -18.71
N PRO A 158 16.65 -13.55 -20.06
CA PRO A 158 15.35 -13.68 -20.70
C PRO A 158 14.54 -14.89 -20.25
N ASP A 159 15.19 -16.05 -20.04
CA ASP A 159 14.52 -17.28 -19.64
C ASP A 159 13.97 -17.16 -18.18
N GLU A 160 14.76 -16.63 -17.25
CA GLU A 160 14.30 -16.34 -15.89
C GLU A 160 13.14 -15.34 -15.90
N PHE A 161 13.21 -14.30 -16.74
CA PHE A 161 12.17 -13.29 -16.88
C PHE A 161 10.87 -13.92 -17.36
N HIS A 162 10.90 -14.69 -18.44
CA HIS A 162 9.73 -15.37 -18.97
C HIS A 162 9.06 -16.27 -17.90
N HIS A 163 9.86 -17.08 -17.21
CA HIS A 163 9.36 -17.98 -16.17
C HIS A 163 8.73 -17.21 -14.98
N ILE A 164 9.35 -16.12 -14.52
CA ILE A 164 8.78 -15.31 -13.43
C ILE A 164 7.46 -14.65 -13.87
N VAL A 165 7.39 -14.09 -15.09
CA VAL A 165 6.17 -13.48 -15.63
C VAL A 165 5.04 -14.49 -15.74
N GLU A 166 5.33 -15.72 -16.24
CA GLU A 166 4.36 -16.81 -16.30
C GLU A 166 3.74 -17.12 -14.92
N ARG A 167 4.59 -17.22 -13.89
CA ARG A 167 4.12 -17.44 -12.50
C ARG A 167 3.22 -16.31 -12.00
N TYR A 168 3.51 -15.05 -12.35
CA TYR A 168 2.66 -13.94 -11.97
C TYR A 168 1.31 -13.98 -12.71
N PHE A 169 1.27 -14.31 -14.00
CA PHE A 169 0.01 -14.46 -14.73
C PHE A 169 -0.85 -15.60 -14.18
N ALA A 170 -0.24 -16.67 -13.69
CA ALA A 170 -0.96 -17.74 -12.99
C ALA A 170 -1.56 -17.32 -11.65
N SER A 171 -1.11 -16.18 -11.07
CA SER A 171 -1.57 -15.67 -9.77
C SER A 171 -2.38 -14.38 -9.92
N GLN A 172 -3.69 -14.51 -10.20
CA GLN A 172 -4.62 -13.38 -10.32
C GLN A 172 -4.63 -12.46 -9.08
N TYR A 173 -4.45 -13.02 -7.90
CA TYR A 173 -4.35 -12.29 -6.66
C TYR A 173 -3.20 -11.28 -6.62
N ARG A 174 -2.06 -11.58 -7.30
CA ARG A 174 -0.89 -10.70 -7.36
C ARG A 174 -0.88 -9.82 -8.59
N SER A 175 -1.20 -10.39 -9.74
CA SER A 175 -1.07 -9.72 -11.04
C SER A 175 -2.31 -8.93 -11.46
N ARG A 176 -3.48 -9.41 -11.12
CA ARG A 176 -4.74 -8.90 -11.69
C ARG A 176 -4.68 -8.85 -13.22
N GLY A 177 -3.99 -9.83 -13.84
CA GLY A 177 -3.77 -9.91 -15.28
C GLY A 177 -2.71 -8.94 -15.82
N ARG A 178 -1.94 -8.26 -14.96
CA ARG A 178 -0.88 -7.32 -15.36
C ARG A 178 0.39 -7.58 -14.54
N VAL A 179 1.51 -7.69 -15.24
CA VAL A 179 2.83 -7.90 -14.65
C VAL A 179 3.71 -6.69 -14.97
N ILE A 180 4.45 -6.22 -13.97
CA ILE A 180 5.36 -5.10 -14.11
C ILE A 180 6.79 -5.61 -14.11
N ALA A 181 7.53 -5.30 -15.17
CA ALA A 181 8.99 -5.40 -15.23
C ALA A 181 9.58 -4.01 -14.95
N ARG A 182 10.57 -3.95 -14.07
CA ARG A 182 11.22 -2.73 -13.63
C ARG A 182 12.73 -2.90 -13.68
N LYS A 183 13.47 -1.87 -14.12
CA LYS A 183 14.93 -1.85 -13.96
C LYS A 183 15.31 -2.11 -12.51
N LEU A 184 16.18 -3.10 -12.30
CA LEU A 184 16.67 -3.39 -10.96
C LEU A 184 17.60 -2.26 -10.50
N VAL A 185 17.36 -1.75 -9.30
CA VAL A 185 18.21 -0.78 -8.62
C VAL A 185 18.76 -1.38 -7.34
N GLN A 186 19.93 -0.93 -6.91
CA GLN A 186 20.56 -1.42 -5.69
C GLN A 186 20.30 -0.46 -4.54
N PHE A 187 19.58 -0.96 -3.52
CA PHE A 187 19.36 -0.25 -2.27
C PHE A 187 20.54 -0.42 -1.30
N LYS A 188 20.79 0.57 -0.47
CA LYS A 188 21.58 0.38 0.73
C LYS A 188 20.89 -0.66 1.61
N ALA A 189 21.61 -1.73 1.94
CA ALA A 189 21.11 -2.80 2.80
C ALA A 189 22.27 -3.41 3.59
N VAL A 190 22.02 -3.79 4.84
CA VAL A 190 22.99 -4.49 5.70
C VAL A 190 22.42 -5.83 6.19
N ARG A 191 21.12 -6.07 5.94
CA ARG A 191 20.42 -7.32 6.29
C ARG A 191 19.68 -7.87 5.06
N SER A 192 19.40 -9.14 5.10
CA SER A 192 18.51 -9.81 4.14
C SER A 192 17.60 -10.81 4.85
N SER A 193 16.51 -11.19 4.17
CA SER A 193 15.68 -12.31 4.59
C SER A 193 16.44 -13.64 4.45
N ASP A 194 15.93 -14.69 5.11
CA ASP A 194 16.46 -16.07 4.99
C ASP A 194 16.45 -16.59 3.54
N LYS A 195 15.64 -15.99 2.67
CA LYS A 195 15.54 -16.29 1.24
C LYS A 195 16.33 -15.33 0.35
N GLY A 196 17.27 -14.57 0.94
CA GLY A 196 18.22 -13.71 0.24
C GLY A 196 17.64 -12.38 -0.28
N PHE A 197 16.41 -12.02 0.06
CA PHE A 197 15.89 -10.70 -0.31
C PHE A 197 16.48 -9.62 0.60
N PRO A 198 17.15 -8.57 0.05
CA PRO A 198 17.78 -7.54 0.87
C PRO A 198 16.71 -6.65 1.52
N PHE A 199 16.91 -6.33 2.80
CA PHE A 199 16.12 -5.30 3.49
C PHE A 199 16.75 -3.94 3.19
N GLY A 200 16.21 -3.27 2.17
CA GLY A 200 16.70 -1.96 1.74
C GLY A 200 16.52 -0.90 2.82
N ARG A 201 17.30 0.17 2.75
CA ARG A 201 17.08 1.35 3.59
C ARG A 201 15.80 2.08 3.09
N GLU A 202 14.66 1.61 3.56
CA GLU A 202 13.32 1.99 3.09
C GLU A 202 12.53 2.63 4.23
N PHE A 203 11.76 3.69 3.90
CA PHE A 203 10.88 4.39 4.83
C PHE A 203 9.48 4.48 4.24
N ARG A 204 8.49 4.11 5.04
CA ARG A 204 7.08 4.26 4.69
C ARG A 204 6.54 5.55 5.28
N THR A 205 5.95 6.37 4.43
CA THR A 205 5.33 7.64 4.79
C THR A 205 3.83 7.59 4.50
N PHE A 206 3.01 7.73 5.54
CA PHE A 206 1.57 7.87 5.44
C PHE A 206 1.22 9.33 5.23
N ILE A 207 0.42 9.61 4.20
CA ILE A 207 0.05 10.97 3.81
C ILE A 207 -1.46 11.06 3.68
N CYS A 208 -2.06 12.05 4.33
CA CYS A 208 -3.49 12.35 4.24
C CYS A 208 -3.68 13.77 3.73
N HIS A 209 -4.43 13.95 2.63
CA HIS A 209 -4.70 15.26 2.01
C HIS A 209 -3.46 16.14 1.85
N GLY A 210 -2.32 15.53 1.48
CA GLY A 210 -1.05 16.23 1.26
C GLY A 210 -0.25 16.53 2.53
N GLU A 211 -0.68 16.04 3.70
CA GLU A 211 0.03 16.20 4.97
C GLU A 211 0.55 14.85 5.48
N ILE A 212 1.78 14.82 5.97
CA ILE A 212 2.39 13.60 6.54
C ILE A 212 1.75 13.33 7.90
N VAL A 213 1.12 12.17 8.06
CA VAL A 213 0.52 11.71 9.33
C VAL A 213 1.43 10.77 10.10
N ALA A 214 2.31 10.04 9.42
CA ALA A 214 3.33 9.20 10.04
C ALA A 214 4.45 8.88 9.04
N CYS A 215 5.66 8.65 9.54
CA CYS A 215 6.78 8.12 8.78
C CYS A 215 7.62 7.21 9.67
N GLY A 216 8.10 6.09 9.13
CA GLY A 216 8.95 5.16 9.87
C GLY A 216 9.69 4.20 8.94
N TYR A 217 10.73 3.56 9.50
CA TYR A 217 11.48 2.52 8.79
C TYR A 217 10.56 1.36 8.41
N TYR A 218 10.72 0.88 7.17
CA TYR A 218 9.80 -0.10 6.57
C TYR A 218 9.89 -1.50 7.17
N TRP A 219 11.10 -1.92 7.58
CA TRP A 219 11.35 -3.29 8.04
C TRP A 219 11.31 -3.39 9.56
N ASP A 220 10.74 -4.46 10.08
CA ASP A 220 10.80 -4.76 11.50
C ASP A 220 12.19 -5.22 11.95
N GLY A 221 12.44 -5.09 13.25
CA GLY A 221 13.68 -5.45 13.90
C GLY A 221 14.70 -4.32 13.91
N HIS A 222 15.79 -4.56 14.61
CA HIS A 222 16.88 -3.60 14.74
C HIS A 222 17.72 -3.57 13.45
N ASP A 223 17.92 -2.37 12.90
CA ASP A 223 18.76 -2.13 11.73
C ASP A 223 19.55 -0.84 11.91
N PRO A 224 20.88 -0.82 11.73
CA PRO A 224 21.69 0.39 11.85
C PRO A 224 21.28 1.49 10.83
N LEU A 225 20.61 1.12 9.74
CA LEU A 225 20.12 2.05 8.72
C LEU A 225 18.73 2.65 9.02
N MET A 226 18.11 2.30 10.16
CA MET A 226 16.75 2.73 10.50
C MET A 226 16.60 4.20 10.88
N HIS A 227 17.70 4.91 11.08
CA HIS A 227 17.68 6.31 11.49
C HIS A 227 17.94 7.24 10.31
N LEU A 228 17.17 8.32 10.23
CA LEU A 228 17.36 9.43 9.29
C LEU A 228 18.03 10.61 10.02
N SER A 229 19.02 11.22 9.41
CA SER A 229 19.44 12.56 9.77
C SER A 229 18.35 13.58 9.41
N PRO A 230 18.35 14.80 9.98
CA PRO A 230 17.36 15.82 9.63
C PRO A 230 17.31 16.15 8.13
N ALA A 231 18.47 16.14 7.46
CA ALA A 231 18.55 16.40 6.02
C ALA A 231 17.91 15.24 5.22
N GLU A 232 18.18 14.00 5.57
CA GLU A 232 17.58 12.82 4.94
C GLU A 232 16.07 12.76 5.20
N ALA A 233 15.63 13.07 6.42
CA ALA A 233 14.19 13.14 6.73
C ALA A 233 13.47 14.15 5.84
N THR A 234 14.10 15.30 5.57
CA THR A 234 13.57 16.31 4.63
C THR A 234 13.50 15.76 3.21
N GLN A 235 14.53 15.05 2.75
CA GLN A 235 14.54 14.45 1.40
C GLN A 235 13.44 13.39 1.24
N VAL A 236 13.31 12.48 2.20
CA VAL A 236 12.25 11.45 2.22
C VAL A 236 10.86 12.11 2.22
N ALA A 237 10.64 13.10 3.09
CA ALA A 237 9.37 13.82 3.17
C ALA A 237 9.03 14.53 1.86
N THR A 238 9.98 15.25 1.27
CA THR A 238 9.79 15.98 0.01
C THR A 238 9.41 15.03 -1.12
N LEU A 239 10.13 13.92 -1.27
CA LEU A 239 9.87 12.94 -2.32
C LEU A 239 8.52 12.23 -2.13
N ALA A 240 8.18 11.87 -0.90
CA ALA A 240 6.90 11.25 -0.58
C ALA A 240 5.72 12.20 -0.84
N LEU A 241 5.83 13.47 -0.46
CA LEU A 241 4.81 14.49 -0.72
C LEU A 241 4.66 14.78 -2.22
N GLU A 242 5.76 14.81 -2.97
CA GLU A 242 5.70 14.95 -4.43
C GLU A 242 4.95 13.79 -5.09
N ALA A 243 5.25 12.55 -4.68
CA ALA A 243 4.54 11.38 -5.16
C ALA A 243 3.04 11.45 -4.84
N ALA A 244 2.68 11.78 -3.60
CA ALA A 244 1.28 11.92 -3.18
C ALA A 244 0.54 13.02 -3.97
N ALA A 245 1.19 14.17 -4.21
CA ALA A 245 0.63 15.27 -5.00
C ALA A 245 0.34 14.88 -6.46
N ARG A 246 1.20 14.04 -7.05
CA ARG A 246 0.99 13.53 -8.42
C ARG A 246 -0.13 12.50 -8.50
N LEU A 247 -0.27 11.64 -7.48
CA LEU A 247 -1.31 10.61 -7.40
C LEU A 247 -2.70 11.20 -7.14
N LYS A 248 -2.80 12.28 -6.37
CA LYS A 248 -4.05 12.91 -5.94
C LYS A 248 -4.99 11.96 -5.18
N VAL A 249 -4.42 11.03 -4.43
CA VAL A 249 -5.15 10.09 -3.58
C VAL A 249 -5.21 10.66 -2.16
N PRO A 250 -6.40 10.81 -1.56
CA PRO A 250 -6.56 11.44 -0.24
C PRO A 250 -5.75 10.79 0.88
N PHE A 251 -5.69 9.46 0.94
CA PHE A 251 -4.93 8.74 1.96
C PHE A 251 -4.04 7.67 1.31
N VAL A 252 -2.75 7.94 1.24
CA VAL A 252 -1.76 7.12 0.53
C VAL A 252 -0.55 6.83 1.40
N ALA A 253 0.01 5.63 1.27
CA ALA A 253 1.31 5.26 1.80
C ALA A 253 2.34 5.27 0.66
N VAL A 254 3.45 5.97 0.87
CA VAL A 254 4.56 6.09 -0.08
C VAL A 254 5.79 5.47 0.54
N ASP A 255 6.37 4.49 -0.14
CA ASP A 255 7.63 3.85 0.26
C ASP A 255 8.79 4.49 -0.51
N VAL A 256 9.74 5.07 0.24
CA VAL A 256 10.92 5.74 -0.29
C VAL A 256 12.17 4.99 0.16
N GLY A 257 13.09 4.71 -0.77
CA GLY A 257 14.30 3.95 -0.49
C GLY A 257 15.57 4.67 -0.92
N GLN A 258 16.67 4.44 -0.18
CA GLN A 258 17.98 4.98 -0.49
C GLN A 258 18.80 3.98 -1.32
N LEU A 259 19.31 4.45 -2.45
CA LEU A 259 20.21 3.70 -3.31
C LEU A 259 21.65 3.71 -2.77
N VAL A 260 22.49 2.82 -3.27
CA VAL A 260 23.91 2.73 -2.90
C VAL A 260 24.71 3.99 -3.28
N ASN A 261 24.23 4.79 -4.22
CA ASN A 261 24.80 6.08 -4.63
C ASN A 261 24.26 7.28 -3.82
N ASP A 262 23.57 7.02 -2.71
CA ASP A 262 22.96 8.01 -1.81
C ASP A 262 21.68 8.70 -2.33
N GLU A 263 21.24 8.44 -3.55
CA GLU A 263 19.98 8.95 -4.07
C GLU A 263 18.76 8.31 -3.40
N TRP A 264 17.69 9.08 -3.27
CA TRP A 264 16.40 8.60 -2.79
C TRP A 264 15.41 8.46 -3.95
N ILE A 265 14.67 7.36 -3.96
CA ILE A 265 13.64 7.09 -4.98
C ILE A 265 12.35 6.60 -4.33
N VAL A 266 11.23 6.78 -5.04
CA VAL A 266 9.97 6.11 -4.69
C VAL A 266 10.05 4.65 -5.10
N ILE A 267 9.83 3.73 -4.15
CA ILE A 267 9.81 2.28 -4.38
C ILE A 267 8.45 1.85 -4.88
N GLU A 268 7.42 2.17 -4.10
CA GLU A 268 6.02 1.89 -4.41
C GLU A 268 5.08 2.82 -3.63
N VAL A 269 3.82 2.79 -4.03
CA VAL A 269 2.72 3.44 -3.33
C VAL A 269 1.63 2.43 -3.07
N ASN A 270 0.85 2.66 -2.04
CA ASN A 270 -0.27 1.80 -1.67
C ASN A 270 -1.42 2.66 -1.14
N ASP A 271 -2.65 2.19 -1.28
CA ASP A 271 -3.76 2.73 -0.50
C ASP A 271 -3.45 2.56 0.99
N ALA A 272 -3.34 3.69 1.71
CA ALA A 272 -2.92 3.69 3.11
C ALA A 272 -3.87 2.91 4.04
N GLN A 273 -5.11 2.70 3.63
CA GLN A 273 -6.10 1.87 4.35
C GLN A 273 -5.63 0.43 4.51
N PHE A 274 -4.85 -0.08 3.54
CA PHE A 274 -4.36 -1.46 3.48
C PHE A 274 -2.85 -1.57 3.62
N ALA A 275 -2.18 -0.44 3.93
CA ALA A 275 -0.75 -0.42 4.13
C ALA A 275 -0.40 -0.80 5.57
N GLY A 276 0.43 -1.83 5.75
CA GLY A 276 0.90 -2.24 7.07
C GLY A 276 1.80 -1.20 7.73
N THR A 277 1.79 -1.18 9.05
CA THR A 277 2.71 -0.39 9.88
C THR A 277 3.78 -1.28 10.49
N THR A 278 4.95 -0.73 10.76
CA THR A 278 6.02 -1.38 11.51
C THR A 278 6.05 -0.88 12.96
N SER A 279 6.88 -1.48 13.80
CA SER A 279 7.10 -1.03 15.17
C SER A 279 7.67 0.39 15.27
N GLN A 280 8.21 0.93 14.17
CA GLN A 280 8.74 2.29 14.10
C GLN A 280 7.66 3.36 13.85
N ILE A 281 6.44 2.95 13.56
CA ILE A 281 5.31 3.85 13.32
C ILE A 281 4.41 3.87 14.56
N ASN A 282 4.30 5.02 15.20
CA ASN A 282 3.36 5.20 16.30
C ASN A 282 1.92 5.26 15.76
N ARG A 283 1.21 4.15 15.89
CA ARG A 283 -0.14 3.97 15.35
C ARG A 283 -1.15 4.94 15.97
N LEU A 284 -1.04 5.20 17.28
CA LEU A 284 -1.95 6.15 17.95
C LEU A 284 -1.72 7.59 17.44
N ALA A 285 -0.47 7.99 17.27
CA ALA A 285 -0.15 9.30 16.70
C ALA A 285 -0.64 9.42 15.25
N LEU A 286 -0.51 8.35 14.44
CA LEU A 286 -1.05 8.29 13.07
C LEU A 286 -2.57 8.57 13.08
N TRP A 287 -3.33 7.88 13.92
CA TRP A 287 -4.78 8.06 13.97
C TRP A 287 -5.19 9.43 14.50
N ASN A 288 -4.48 9.98 15.50
CA ASN A 288 -4.76 11.32 16.00
C ASN A 288 -4.54 12.38 14.91
N SER A 289 -3.42 12.30 14.17
CA SER A 289 -3.14 13.21 13.06
C SER A 289 -4.17 13.06 11.92
N LEU A 290 -4.56 11.83 11.59
CA LEU A 290 -5.58 11.58 10.57
C LEU A 290 -6.93 12.17 10.96
N LEU A 291 -7.37 11.99 12.22
CA LEU A 291 -8.61 12.57 12.74
C LEU A 291 -8.60 14.11 12.68
N GLU A 292 -7.49 14.74 13.03
CA GLU A 292 -7.34 16.20 13.00
C GLU A 292 -7.48 16.75 11.56
N ILE A 293 -6.79 16.10 10.59
CA ILE A 293 -6.83 16.51 9.18
C ILE A 293 -8.25 16.34 8.61
N VAL A 294 -8.86 15.16 8.81
CA VAL A 294 -10.21 14.87 8.30
C VAL A 294 -11.23 15.85 8.90
N SER A 295 -11.17 16.11 10.20
CA SER A 295 -12.08 17.06 10.86
C SER A 295 -11.90 18.51 10.37
N ARG A 296 -10.70 18.88 9.93
CA ARG A 296 -10.44 20.19 9.31
C ARG A 296 -11.03 20.26 7.92
N GLN A 297 -10.85 19.25 7.09
CA GLN A 297 -11.40 19.16 5.74
C GLN A 297 -12.94 19.18 5.74
N GLU A 298 -13.59 18.49 6.68
CA GLU A 298 -15.05 18.52 6.84
C GLU A 298 -15.56 19.92 7.18
N ARG A 299 -14.87 20.69 8.01
CA ARG A 299 -15.24 22.09 8.31
C ARG A 299 -15.10 22.99 7.09
N ASP A 300 -14.01 22.88 6.33
CA ASP A 300 -13.72 23.75 5.19
C ASP A 300 -14.66 23.48 4.00
N SER A 301 -15.24 22.27 3.89
CA SER A 301 -16.22 21.92 2.84
C SER A 301 -17.66 22.40 3.15
N HIS A 302 -17.93 22.96 4.32
CA HIS A 302 -19.25 23.47 4.71
C HIS A 302 -19.33 25.00 4.61
N PHE A 303 -18.26 25.66 4.17
CA PHE A 303 -18.20 27.09 3.85
C PHE A 303 -18.07 27.32 2.34
#